data_69db7974be29f1b8eb7a66d844015364
#
_entry.id   69db7974be29f1b8eb7a66d844015364
#
_cell.length_a   1.000
_cell.length_b   1.000
_cell.length_c   1.000
_cell.angle_alpha   90.00
_cell.angle_beta   90.00
_cell.angle_gamma   90.00
#
_symmetry.space_group_name_H-M   'P 1'
#
loop_
_entity.id
_entity.type
_entity.pdbx_description
1 polymer ?
#
loop_
_entity_poly.entity_id
_entity_poly.type
_entity_poly.pdbx_seq_one_letter_code
_entity_poly.pdbx_strand_id
1 'polypeptide(L)'
;MLAHHHPYQVLVIGAGHAGCEAALASARMGAKTLLVTISRETIAQMSCNPAIGGIGKGHLVKEIDALGGEMGKAADATGIQFRVLNASRGPATRGSRCQSEMHEYHRYMRKVLEDQPNLDIAEGLVEELLIRKNRVVGIRTNNEEFYSSSVIVTTGTFLNGMIHRGEERVEAGRVNEPPSKQLSISLAGQQLRMGRMKTGTPAR
;
A
#
# COMPACT_ATOMS: atom_id res chain seq x y z
N MET A 1 -29.88 6.56 20.26
CA MET A 1 -28.57 6.09 19.75
C MET A 1 -28.71 6.05 18.24
N LEU A 2 -28.14 7.02 17.52
CA LEU A 2 -28.09 6.97 16.06
C LEU A 2 -27.12 5.82 15.71
N ALA A 3 -27.65 4.76 15.11
CA ALA A 3 -26.83 3.73 14.49
C ALA A 3 -26.02 4.44 13.39
N HIS A 4 -24.74 4.66 13.64
CA HIS A 4 -23.84 5.15 12.60
C HIS A 4 -23.82 4.10 11.50
N HIS A 5 -24.49 4.38 10.40
CA HIS A 5 -24.45 3.57 9.21
C HIS A 5 -23.01 3.69 8.68
N HIS A 6 -22.19 2.68 8.91
CA HIS A 6 -20.87 2.60 8.32
C HIS A 6 -21.06 2.30 6.83
N PRO A 7 -20.83 3.26 5.91
CA PRO A 7 -21.03 3.01 4.49
C PRO A 7 -20.05 1.97 3.95
N TYR A 8 -18.92 1.78 4.64
CA TYR A 8 -17.89 0.81 4.29
C TYR A 8 -17.68 -0.25 5.38
N GLN A 9 -17.40 -1.47 4.95
CA GLN A 9 -17.03 -2.57 5.85
C GLN A 9 -15.51 -2.55 6.10
N VAL A 10 -14.75 -2.22 5.06
CA VAL A 10 -13.29 -2.14 5.12
C VAL A 10 -12.83 -0.81 4.54
N LEU A 11 -11.88 -0.18 5.20
CA LEU A 11 -11.19 1.00 4.74
C LEU A 11 -9.69 0.71 4.70
N VAL A 12 -9.05 1.03 3.57
CA VAL A 12 -7.61 0.81 3.37
C VAL A 12 -6.92 2.15 3.21
N ILE A 13 -5.88 2.40 4.02
CA ILE A 13 -5.08 3.63 3.98
C ILE A 13 -3.81 3.38 3.17
N GLY A 14 -3.67 4.08 2.05
CA GLY A 14 -2.51 4.04 1.17
C GLY A 14 -2.66 3.09 0.01
N ALA A 15 -2.47 3.58 -1.21
CA ALA A 15 -2.57 2.82 -2.45
C ALA A 15 -1.19 2.39 -3.02
N GLY A 16 -0.25 2.04 -2.14
CA GLY A 16 0.95 1.29 -2.52
C GLY A 16 0.63 -0.16 -2.81
N HIS A 17 1.64 -0.99 -3.09
CA HIS A 17 1.42 -2.40 -3.43
C HIS A 17 0.58 -3.15 -2.39
N ALA A 18 0.88 -2.99 -1.10
CA ALA A 18 0.13 -3.65 -0.03
C ALA A 18 -1.32 -3.18 0.06
N GLY A 19 -1.56 -1.88 -0.12
CA GLY A 19 -2.91 -1.33 -0.09
C GLY A 19 -3.76 -1.75 -1.28
N CYS A 20 -3.18 -1.81 -2.48
CA CYS A 20 -3.86 -2.33 -3.66
C CYS A 20 -4.33 -3.77 -3.44
N GLU A 21 -3.44 -4.65 -2.96
CA GLU A 21 -3.77 -6.04 -2.67
C GLU A 21 -4.84 -6.16 -1.58
N ALA A 22 -4.71 -5.41 -0.48
CA ALA A 22 -5.68 -5.42 0.60
C ALA A 22 -7.08 -4.94 0.16
N ALA A 23 -7.14 -3.88 -0.65
CA ALA A 23 -8.40 -3.34 -1.17
C ALA A 23 -9.06 -4.32 -2.15
N LEU A 24 -8.30 -4.88 -3.09
CA LEU A 24 -8.79 -5.88 -4.04
C LEU A 24 -9.28 -7.14 -3.33
N ALA A 25 -8.51 -7.66 -2.37
CA ALA A 25 -8.91 -8.84 -1.60
C ALA A 25 -10.23 -8.60 -0.85
N SER A 26 -10.34 -7.48 -0.14
CA SER A 26 -11.55 -7.12 0.60
C SER A 26 -12.77 -6.99 -0.31
N ALA A 27 -12.63 -6.27 -1.42
CA ALA A 27 -13.73 -6.05 -2.38
C ALA A 27 -14.15 -7.35 -3.10
N ARG A 28 -13.19 -8.20 -3.47
CA ARG A 28 -13.43 -9.51 -4.11
C ARG A 28 -14.14 -10.49 -3.16
N MET A 29 -13.91 -10.37 -1.86
CA MET A 29 -14.65 -11.11 -0.84
C MET A 29 -16.07 -10.56 -0.61
N GLY A 30 -16.49 -9.53 -1.34
CA GLY A 30 -17.84 -8.94 -1.26
C GLY A 30 -17.97 -7.83 -0.22
N ALA A 31 -16.90 -7.42 0.46
CA ALA A 31 -16.95 -6.32 1.40
C ALA A 31 -16.99 -4.98 0.66
N LYS A 32 -17.92 -4.08 1.04
CA LYS A 32 -17.89 -2.70 0.56
C LYS A 32 -16.65 -2.01 1.11
N THR A 33 -15.70 -1.71 0.23
CA THR A 33 -14.35 -1.26 0.56
C THR A 33 -14.10 0.15 0.07
N LEU A 34 -13.38 0.96 0.86
CA LEU A 34 -12.85 2.25 0.46
C LEU A 34 -11.32 2.21 0.52
N LEU A 35 -10.67 2.55 -0.58
CA LEU A 35 -9.22 2.80 -0.65
C LEU A 35 -8.97 4.31 -0.61
N VAL A 36 -8.22 4.78 0.40
CA VAL A 36 -7.86 6.20 0.51
C VAL A 36 -6.39 6.38 0.19
N THR A 37 -6.09 7.28 -0.74
CA THR A 37 -4.72 7.60 -1.19
C THR A 37 -4.51 9.10 -1.25
N ILE A 38 -3.27 9.55 -1.16
CA ILE A 38 -2.93 10.99 -1.31
C ILE A 38 -3.25 11.45 -2.73
N SER A 39 -2.96 10.61 -3.74
CA SER A 39 -3.26 10.91 -5.14
C SER A 39 -3.53 9.63 -5.92
N ARG A 40 -4.54 9.65 -6.78
CA ARG A 40 -4.84 8.57 -7.72
C ARG A 40 -3.75 8.38 -8.77
N GLU A 41 -3.03 9.46 -9.08
CA GLU A 41 -1.93 9.44 -10.06
C GLU A 41 -0.69 8.66 -9.56
N THR A 42 -0.65 8.33 -8.26
CA THR A 42 0.48 7.61 -7.67
C THR A 42 0.12 6.20 -7.15
N ILE A 43 -1.07 5.70 -7.51
CA ILE A 43 -1.51 4.33 -7.19
C ILE A 43 -0.49 3.32 -7.71
N ALA A 44 -0.08 2.36 -6.88
CA ALA A 44 0.86 1.27 -7.20
C ALA A 44 2.18 1.73 -7.83
N GLN A 45 2.57 3.00 -7.61
CA GLN A 45 3.80 3.54 -8.18
C GLN A 45 5.04 2.79 -7.68
N MET A 46 5.89 2.38 -8.62
CA MET A 46 7.16 1.74 -8.35
C MET A 46 8.24 2.78 -8.07
N SER A 47 8.40 3.17 -6.80
CA SER A 47 9.29 4.27 -6.38
C SER A 47 10.78 3.91 -6.41
N CYS A 48 11.11 2.63 -6.43
CA CYS A 48 12.50 2.14 -6.43
C CYS A 48 12.79 1.44 -7.76
N ASN A 49 13.37 0.24 -7.74
CA ASN A 49 13.51 -0.54 -8.95
C ASN A 49 12.14 -1.02 -9.42
N PRO A 50 11.75 -0.80 -10.69
CA PRO A 50 10.48 -1.25 -11.22
C PRO A 50 10.51 -2.77 -11.44
N ALA A 51 10.60 -3.52 -10.35
CA ALA A 51 10.69 -4.97 -10.37
C ALA A 51 9.82 -5.60 -9.29
N ILE A 52 9.13 -6.67 -9.67
CA ILE A 52 8.36 -7.53 -8.79
C ILE A 52 9.11 -8.83 -8.58
N GLY A 53 9.22 -9.26 -7.33
CA GLY A 53 9.93 -10.48 -6.98
C GLY A 53 11.32 -10.25 -6.41
N GLY A 54 12.17 -11.27 -6.49
CA GLY A 54 13.47 -11.33 -5.83
C GLY A 54 13.42 -12.14 -4.54
N ILE A 55 14.55 -12.15 -3.80
CA ILE A 55 14.65 -12.89 -2.54
C ILE A 55 13.75 -12.21 -1.50
N GLY A 56 12.91 -12.98 -0.83
CA GLY A 56 11.87 -12.50 0.10
C GLY A 56 10.63 -11.99 -0.62
N LYS A 57 10.69 -10.90 -1.37
CA LYS A 57 9.54 -10.34 -2.11
C LYS A 57 8.91 -11.36 -3.04
N GLY A 58 9.70 -12.14 -3.79
CA GLY A 58 9.18 -13.13 -4.73
C GLY A 58 8.42 -14.29 -4.05
N HIS A 59 8.77 -14.62 -2.82
CA HIS A 59 8.04 -15.62 -2.03
C HIS A 59 6.69 -15.08 -1.62
N LEU A 60 6.64 -13.86 -1.07
CA LEU A 60 5.38 -13.20 -0.69
C LEU A 60 4.45 -13.00 -1.90
N VAL A 61 4.99 -12.59 -3.05
CA VAL A 61 4.18 -12.41 -4.27
C VAL A 61 3.51 -13.73 -4.68
N LYS A 62 4.22 -14.86 -4.61
CA LYS A 62 3.63 -16.19 -4.91
C LYS A 62 2.55 -16.61 -3.92
N GLU A 63 2.71 -16.29 -2.64
CA GLU A 63 1.70 -16.56 -1.61
C GLU A 63 0.44 -15.73 -1.86
N ILE A 64 0.59 -14.44 -2.19
CA ILE A 64 -0.51 -13.53 -2.53
C ILE A 64 -1.20 -14.00 -3.81
N ASP A 65 -0.44 -14.38 -4.85
CA ASP A 65 -0.95 -14.88 -6.11
C ASP A 65 -1.79 -16.15 -5.93
N ALA A 66 -1.32 -17.09 -5.11
CA ALA A 66 -2.06 -18.30 -4.76
C ALA A 66 -3.41 -18.03 -4.08
N LEU A 67 -3.56 -16.88 -3.44
CA LEU A 67 -4.80 -16.39 -2.83
C LEU A 67 -5.65 -15.52 -3.78
N GLY A 68 -5.26 -15.39 -5.04
CA GLY A 68 -5.95 -14.60 -6.05
C GLY A 68 -5.54 -13.13 -6.11
N GLY A 69 -4.32 -12.80 -5.62
CA GLY A 69 -3.75 -11.45 -5.70
C GLY A 69 -3.51 -10.96 -7.12
N GLU A 70 -3.21 -9.70 -7.25
CA GLU A 70 -3.09 -9.03 -8.56
C GLU A 70 -1.64 -8.72 -8.96
N MET A 71 -0.74 -8.58 -7.99
CA MET A 71 0.65 -8.17 -8.24
C MET A 71 1.39 -9.11 -9.20
N GLY A 72 1.17 -10.42 -9.11
CA GLY A 72 1.74 -11.41 -10.01
C GLY A 72 1.26 -11.22 -11.44
N LYS A 73 -0.06 -11.08 -11.63
CA LYS A 73 -0.69 -10.86 -12.94
C LYS A 73 -0.25 -9.55 -13.58
N ALA A 74 -0.17 -8.46 -12.78
CA ALA A 74 0.32 -7.17 -13.24
C ALA A 74 1.79 -7.27 -13.68
N ALA A 75 2.62 -8.02 -12.95
CA ALA A 75 4.01 -8.27 -13.31
C ALA A 75 4.13 -9.04 -14.64
N ASP A 76 3.31 -10.07 -14.83
CA ASP A 76 3.30 -10.84 -16.08
C ASP A 76 2.83 -10.00 -17.27
N ALA A 77 1.80 -9.17 -17.08
CA ALA A 77 1.26 -8.31 -18.13
C ALA A 77 2.20 -7.17 -18.56
N THR A 78 3.06 -6.69 -17.65
CA THR A 78 3.91 -5.51 -17.86
C THR A 78 5.40 -5.80 -17.79
N GLY A 79 5.75 -7.09 -17.75
CA GLY A 79 7.11 -7.56 -17.62
C GLY A 79 7.94 -7.37 -18.89
N ILE A 80 9.12 -6.79 -18.72
CA ILE A 80 10.10 -6.60 -19.81
C ILE A 80 11.31 -7.53 -19.67
N GLN A 81 11.54 -8.09 -18.48
CA GLN A 81 12.60 -9.08 -18.24
C GLN A 81 12.23 -9.99 -17.09
N PHE A 82 12.37 -11.29 -17.30
CA PHE A 82 12.14 -12.32 -16.29
C PHE A 82 13.45 -13.05 -15.96
N ARG A 83 13.75 -13.21 -14.66
CA ARG A 83 14.94 -13.91 -14.19
C ARG A 83 14.64 -14.75 -12.96
N VAL A 84 15.37 -15.86 -12.80
CA VAL A 84 15.45 -16.59 -11.55
C VAL A 84 16.77 -16.20 -10.88
N LEU A 85 16.67 -15.57 -9.72
CA LEU A 85 17.83 -15.22 -8.89
C LEU A 85 18.28 -16.46 -8.12
N ASN A 86 19.58 -16.54 -7.84
CA ASN A 86 20.20 -17.66 -7.11
C ASN A 86 19.89 -19.03 -7.72
N ALA A 87 19.83 -19.15 -9.05
CA ALA A 87 19.52 -20.42 -9.74
C ALA A 87 20.50 -21.55 -9.40
N SER A 88 21.76 -21.21 -9.09
CA SER A 88 22.80 -22.15 -8.67
C SER A 88 22.74 -22.57 -7.20
N ARG A 89 21.84 -21.99 -6.41
CA ARG A 89 21.69 -22.27 -4.98
C ARG A 89 20.47 -23.17 -4.72
N GLY A 90 20.30 -23.61 -3.46
CA GLY A 90 19.19 -24.47 -3.08
C GLY A 90 17.81 -23.84 -3.33
N PRO A 91 16.75 -24.66 -3.46
CA PRO A 91 15.40 -24.18 -3.84
C PRO A 91 14.85 -23.07 -2.95
N ALA A 92 15.13 -23.11 -1.64
CA ALA A 92 14.65 -22.11 -0.68
C ALA A 92 15.19 -20.69 -0.92
N THR A 93 16.29 -20.55 -1.65
CA THR A 93 16.91 -19.25 -1.94
C THR A 93 16.66 -18.78 -3.38
N ARG A 94 16.02 -19.59 -4.20
CA ARG A 94 15.65 -19.22 -5.58
C ARG A 94 14.48 -18.26 -5.55
N GLY A 95 14.61 -17.13 -6.21
CA GLY A 95 13.56 -16.12 -6.29
C GLY A 95 13.28 -15.72 -7.74
N SER A 96 12.03 -15.80 -8.16
CA SER A 96 11.61 -15.22 -9.43
C SER A 96 11.64 -13.69 -9.32
N ARG A 97 12.12 -13.02 -10.35
CA ARG A 97 12.12 -11.55 -10.45
C ARG A 97 11.69 -11.14 -11.85
N CYS A 98 10.67 -10.30 -11.92
CA CYS A 98 10.22 -9.65 -13.13
C CYS A 98 10.60 -8.17 -13.08
N GLN A 99 11.33 -7.69 -14.07
CA GLN A 99 11.49 -6.26 -14.33
C GLN A 99 10.27 -5.82 -15.12
N SER A 100 9.50 -4.86 -14.61
CA SER A 100 8.29 -4.36 -15.25
C SER A 100 8.51 -2.99 -15.88
N GLU A 101 7.74 -2.67 -16.92
CA GLU A 101 7.63 -1.29 -17.36
C GLU A 101 6.81 -0.52 -16.33
N MET A 102 7.39 0.55 -15.79
CA MET A 102 6.89 1.24 -14.61
C MET A 102 5.53 1.90 -14.83
N HIS A 103 5.35 2.57 -15.97
CA HIS A 103 4.11 3.28 -16.30
C HIS A 103 2.99 2.31 -16.67
N GLU A 104 3.31 1.21 -17.37
CA GLU A 104 2.33 0.18 -17.71
C GLU A 104 1.84 -0.56 -16.46
N TYR A 105 2.75 -0.88 -15.52
CA TYR A 105 2.38 -1.49 -14.25
C TYR A 105 1.42 -0.59 -13.45
N HIS A 106 1.74 0.70 -13.35
CA HIS A 106 0.87 1.68 -12.71
C HIS A 106 -0.51 1.74 -13.38
N ARG A 107 -0.54 1.86 -14.72
CA ARG A 107 -1.78 1.93 -15.52
C ARG A 107 -2.63 0.67 -15.36
N TYR A 108 -1.99 -0.50 -15.41
CA TYR A 108 -2.65 -1.79 -15.19
C TYR A 108 -3.31 -1.85 -13.82
N MET A 109 -2.56 -1.60 -12.77
CA MET A 109 -3.05 -1.67 -11.39
C MET A 109 -4.17 -0.64 -11.12
N ARG A 110 -4.02 0.59 -11.63
CA ARG A 110 -5.05 1.62 -11.51
C ARG A 110 -6.35 1.17 -12.17
N LYS A 111 -6.27 0.67 -13.40
CA LYS A 111 -7.44 0.15 -14.12
C LYS A 111 -8.14 -0.97 -13.36
N VAL A 112 -7.39 -1.94 -12.84
CA VAL A 112 -7.96 -3.06 -12.08
C VAL A 112 -8.69 -2.57 -10.82
N LEU A 113 -8.15 -1.58 -10.12
CA LEU A 113 -8.78 -1.00 -8.93
C LEU A 113 -10.04 -0.20 -9.28
N GLU A 114 -10.00 0.60 -10.35
CA GLU A 114 -11.13 1.41 -10.82
C GLU A 114 -12.28 0.54 -11.33
N ASP A 115 -11.98 -0.58 -11.96
CA ASP A 115 -12.97 -1.53 -12.51
C ASP A 115 -13.49 -2.54 -11.45
N GLN A 116 -12.90 -2.57 -10.23
CA GLN A 116 -13.26 -3.57 -9.21
C GLN A 116 -14.62 -3.26 -8.57
N PRO A 117 -15.62 -4.15 -8.68
CA PRO A 117 -16.87 -4.02 -7.94
C PRO A 117 -16.64 -3.98 -6.42
N ASN A 118 -17.49 -3.27 -5.69
CA ASN A 118 -17.44 -3.06 -4.25
C ASN A 118 -16.21 -2.26 -3.76
N LEU A 119 -15.46 -1.61 -4.64
CA LEU A 119 -14.30 -0.80 -4.31
C LEU A 119 -14.53 0.66 -4.76
N ASP A 120 -14.53 1.55 -3.78
CA ASP A 120 -14.48 2.99 -4.02
C ASP A 120 -13.07 3.51 -3.73
N ILE A 121 -12.63 4.58 -4.43
CA ILE A 121 -11.33 5.22 -4.23
C ILE A 121 -11.55 6.69 -3.90
N ALA A 122 -10.96 7.17 -2.80
CA ALA A 122 -10.96 8.57 -2.41
C ALA A 122 -9.53 9.13 -2.31
N GLU A 123 -9.40 10.43 -2.57
CA GLU A 123 -8.14 11.15 -2.36
C GLU A 123 -8.17 11.92 -1.05
N GLY A 124 -7.10 11.81 -0.28
CA GLY A 124 -6.93 12.54 0.97
C GLY A 124 -5.70 12.07 1.75
N LEU A 125 -5.11 12.98 2.49
CA LEU A 125 -4.07 12.67 3.47
C LEU A 125 -4.74 12.25 4.78
N VAL A 126 -4.60 10.98 5.14
CA VAL A 126 -5.17 10.47 6.40
C VAL A 126 -4.35 10.98 7.58
N GLU A 127 -5.04 11.59 8.53
CA GLU A 127 -4.44 12.21 9.71
C GLU A 127 -4.73 11.47 11.01
N GLU A 128 -5.91 10.84 11.11
CA GLU A 128 -6.34 10.26 12.38
C GLU A 128 -7.20 8.99 12.19
N LEU A 129 -7.06 8.05 13.14
CA LEU A 129 -8.02 6.97 13.33
C LEU A 129 -9.14 7.45 14.25
N LEU A 130 -10.37 7.31 13.81
CA LEU A 130 -11.54 7.60 14.64
C LEU A 130 -11.81 6.41 15.57
N ILE A 131 -11.63 6.61 16.87
CA ILE A 131 -11.81 5.57 17.88
C ILE A 131 -13.00 5.93 18.76
N ARG A 132 -13.94 5.00 18.94
CA ARG A 132 -15.07 5.13 19.87
C ARG A 132 -15.21 3.85 20.71
N LYS A 133 -15.28 3.99 22.02
CA LYS A 133 -15.40 2.84 22.95
C LYS A 133 -14.37 1.74 22.67
N ASN A 134 -13.11 2.13 22.49
CA ASN A 134 -11.98 1.25 22.19
C ASN A 134 -12.13 0.41 20.90
N ARG A 135 -12.87 0.94 19.91
CA ARG A 135 -13.01 0.35 18.58
C ARG A 135 -12.75 1.40 17.52
N VAL A 136 -12.08 1.01 16.44
CA VAL A 136 -11.99 1.85 15.25
C VAL A 136 -13.37 1.96 14.62
N VAL A 137 -13.76 3.16 14.24
CA VAL A 137 -15.02 3.45 13.56
C VAL A 137 -14.84 4.18 12.24
N GLY A 138 -13.59 4.50 11.88
CA GLY A 138 -13.27 5.20 10.64
C GLY A 138 -11.94 5.92 10.70
N ILE A 139 -11.77 6.86 9.79
CA ILE A 139 -10.61 7.73 9.67
C ILE A 139 -11.05 9.17 9.43
N ARG A 140 -10.13 10.12 9.75
CA ARG A 140 -10.21 11.50 9.30
C ARG A 140 -9.07 11.78 8.33
N THR A 141 -9.41 12.40 7.21
CA THR A 141 -8.46 13.00 6.29
C THR A 141 -8.38 14.51 6.52
N ASN A 142 -7.50 15.16 5.81
CA ASN A 142 -7.44 16.63 5.78
C ASN A 142 -8.72 17.29 5.25
N ASN A 143 -9.61 16.55 4.59
CA ASN A 143 -10.82 17.08 3.94
C ASN A 143 -12.12 16.62 4.61
N GLU A 144 -12.19 15.34 5.00
CA GLU A 144 -13.45 14.73 5.45
C GLU A 144 -13.23 13.49 6.33
N GLU A 145 -14.29 12.97 6.90
CA GLU A 145 -14.30 11.74 7.69
C GLU A 145 -14.98 10.60 6.92
N PHE A 146 -14.36 9.42 6.97
CA PHE A 146 -14.93 8.20 6.43
C PHE A 146 -15.15 7.19 7.55
N TYR A 147 -16.28 6.51 7.52
CA TYR A 147 -16.67 5.55 8.56
C TYR A 147 -16.64 4.11 8.04
N SER A 148 -16.07 3.21 8.84
CA SER A 148 -15.98 1.78 8.52
C SER A 148 -15.90 0.94 9.80
N SER A 149 -16.20 -0.34 9.67
CA SER A 149 -16.05 -1.29 10.78
C SER A 149 -14.63 -1.82 10.95
N SER A 150 -13.78 -1.70 9.92
CA SER A 150 -12.38 -2.16 9.93
C SER A 150 -11.49 -1.21 9.13
N VAL A 151 -10.28 -0.98 9.63
CA VAL A 151 -9.28 -0.13 8.95
C VAL A 151 -7.98 -0.92 8.78
N ILE A 152 -7.46 -0.95 7.56
CA ILE A 152 -6.18 -1.54 7.20
C ILE A 152 -5.19 -0.42 6.90
N VAL A 153 -4.08 -0.38 7.62
CA VAL A 153 -3.07 0.67 7.49
C VAL A 153 -1.88 0.16 6.67
N THR A 154 -1.66 0.74 5.50
CA THR A 154 -0.59 0.36 4.56
C THR A 154 0.24 1.56 4.10
N THR A 155 0.69 2.37 5.05
CA THR A 155 1.33 3.66 4.81
C THR A 155 2.74 3.59 4.18
N GLY A 156 3.35 2.42 4.12
CA GLY A 156 4.66 2.24 3.51
C GLY A 156 5.73 3.17 4.12
N THR A 157 6.40 3.95 3.27
CA THR A 157 7.45 4.90 3.67
C THR A 157 6.92 6.26 4.12
N PHE A 158 5.60 6.48 4.10
CA PHE A 158 5.00 7.78 4.39
C PHE A 158 4.81 8.05 5.88
N LEU A 159 4.64 7.01 6.71
CA LEU A 159 4.36 7.17 8.14
C LEU A 159 5.54 7.85 8.85
N ASN A 160 5.38 9.14 9.16
CA ASN A 160 6.44 10.00 9.69
C ASN A 160 7.75 9.87 8.87
N GLY A 161 7.60 9.89 7.54
CA GLY A 161 8.67 9.63 6.59
C GLY A 161 9.77 10.69 6.60
N MET A 162 11.01 10.23 6.39
CA MET A 162 12.19 11.09 6.27
C MET A 162 13.10 10.54 5.18
N ILE A 163 13.44 11.36 4.21
CA ILE A 163 14.41 11.02 3.16
C ILE A 163 15.77 11.53 3.59
N HIS A 164 16.78 10.68 3.47
CA HIS A 164 18.18 11.03 3.68
C HIS A 164 18.92 10.98 2.33
N ARG A 165 19.62 12.06 1.98
CA ARG A 165 20.45 12.17 0.79
C ARG A 165 21.80 12.74 1.23
N GLY A 166 22.77 11.86 1.50
CA GLY A 166 23.99 12.24 2.21
C GLY A 166 23.63 12.79 3.61
N GLU A 167 24.03 14.02 3.87
CA GLU A 167 23.72 14.70 5.14
C GLU A 167 22.37 15.45 5.13
N GLU A 168 21.82 15.65 3.95
CA GLU A 168 20.52 16.31 3.79
C GLU A 168 19.39 15.41 4.31
N ARG A 169 18.46 16.02 5.07
CA ARG A 169 17.29 15.36 5.60
C ARG A 169 16.04 16.13 5.20
N VAL A 170 15.13 15.45 4.52
CA VAL A 170 13.88 16.04 4.05
C VAL A 170 12.71 15.22 4.59
N GLU A 171 11.77 15.88 5.27
CA GLU A 171 10.53 15.25 5.73
C GLU A 171 9.63 14.97 4.52
N ALA A 172 9.55 13.72 4.11
CA ALA A 172 8.75 13.28 2.97
C ALA A 172 8.48 11.76 3.03
N GLY A 173 7.38 11.33 2.46
CA GLY A 173 7.09 9.92 2.23
C GLY A 173 7.81 9.40 0.98
N ARG A 174 7.79 10.19 -0.08
CA ARG A 174 8.56 10.08 -1.32
C ARG A 174 9.02 11.48 -1.73
N VAL A 175 9.89 11.57 -2.73
CA VAL A 175 10.34 12.86 -3.29
C VAL A 175 9.10 13.64 -3.76
N ASN A 176 8.97 14.87 -3.28
CA ASN A 176 7.86 15.80 -3.53
C ASN A 176 6.48 15.37 -2.97
N GLU A 177 6.43 14.39 -2.08
CA GLU A 177 5.18 13.97 -1.43
C GLU A 177 5.29 14.10 0.10
N PRO A 178 4.27 14.70 0.75
CA PRO A 178 4.32 14.96 2.18
C PRO A 178 4.31 13.66 3.00
N PRO A 179 4.93 13.66 4.19
CA PRO A 179 4.86 12.53 5.10
C PRO A 179 3.52 12.54 5.87
N SER A 180 3.04 11.36 6.24
CA SER A 180 1.87 11.21 7.11
C SER A 180 2.29 11.26 8.59
N LYS A 181 2.47 12.47 9.12
CA LYS A 181 2.90 12.71 10.51
C LYS A 181 1.75 12.53 11.50
N GLN A 182 0.60 13.13 11.24
CA GLN A 182 -0.54 13.12 12.15
C GLN A 182 -1.06 11.69 12.38
N LEU A 183 -1.13 10.88 11.33
CA LEU A 183 -1.49 9.47 11.47
C LEU A 183 -0.49 8.70 12.34
N SER A 184 0.80 9.02 12.28
CA SER A 184 1.81 8.41 13.16
C SER A 184 1.54 8.74 14.63
N ILE A 185 1.16 9.98 14.94
CA ILE A 185 0.78 10.42 16.28
C ILE A 185 -0.51 9.70 16.72
N SER A 186 -1.50 9.64 15.85
CA SER A 186 -2.76 8.93 16.12
C SER A 186 -2.55 7.45 16.47
N LEU A 187 -1.69 6.75 15.71
CA LEU A 187 -1.34 5.35 15.97
C LEU A 187 -0.59 5.18 17.29
N ALA A 188 0.36 6.06 17.60
CA ALA A 188 1.08 6.03 18.87
C ALA A 188 0.14 6.24 20.06
N GLY A 189 -0.86 7.10 19.92
CA GLY A 189 -1.90 7.34 20.93
C GLY A 189 -2.75 6.10 21.25
N GLN A 190 -2.79 5.10 20.37
CA GLN A 190 -3.46 3.81 20.59
C GLN A 190 -2.57 2.79 21.34
N GLN A 191 -1.48 3.22 21.96
CA GLN A 191 -0.53 2.38 22.70
C GLN A 191 0.14 1.30 21.81
N LEU A 192 0.14 1.48 20.50
CA LEU A 192 0.87 0.61 19.59
C LEU A 192 2.37 0.83 19.73
N ARG A 193 3.14 -0.25 19.80
CA ARG A 193 4.60 -0.17 19.83
C ARG A 193 5.13 0.31 18.50
N MET A 194 5.54 1.57 18.44
CA MET A 194 6.11 2.18 17.24
C MET A 194 7.62 1.99 17.17
N GLY A 195 8.16 1.89 15.95
CA GLY A 195 9.59 1.77 15.71
C GLY A 195 10.01 2.49 14.43
N ARG A 196 11.28 2.88 14.34
CA ARG A 196 11.86 3.45 13.13
C ARG A 196 12.50 2.35 12.29
N MET A 197 12.10 2.27 11.01
CA MET A 197 12.74 1.38 10.04
C MET A 197 13.36 2.21 8.91
N LYS A 198 14.38 1.66 8.26
CA LYS A 198 14.98 2.28 7.08
C LYS A 198 14.87 1.37 5.87
N THR A 199 14.66 1.97 4.70
CA THR A 199 14.87 1.34 3.41
C THR A 199 16.07 2.01 2.73
N GLY A 200 16.74 1.31 1.84
CA GLY A 200 17.85 1.87 1.06
C GLY A 200 17.49 1.83 -0.43
N THR A 201 17.72 2.96 -1.11
CA THR A 201 17.66 3.00 -2.57
C THR A 201 19.12 3.04 -3.07
N PRO A 202 19.54 2.11 -3.96
CA PRO A 202 20.87 2.17 -4.55
C PRO A 202 21.04 3.42 -5.40
N ALA A 203 22.26 3.89 -5.53
CA ALA A 203 22.61 4.95 -6.47
C ALA A 203 22.28 4.52 -7.91
N ARG A 204 21.81 5.45 -8.72
CA ARG A 204 21.46 5.27 -10.13
C ARG A 204 22.31 6.17 -10.99
#